data_1fff1eff4ba19f52c8f05d04ddc661cf
#
_entry.id   1fff1eff4ba19f52c8f05d04ddc661cf
#
_cell.length_a   1.000
_cell.length_b   1.000
_cell.length_c   1.000
_cell.angle_alpha   90.00
_cell.angle_beta   90.00
_cell.angle_gamma   90.00
#
_symmetry.space_group_name_H-M   'P 1'
#
loop_
_entity.id
_entity.type
_entity.pdbx_description
1 polymer ?
#
loop_
_entity_poly.entity_id
_entity_poly.type
_entity_poly.pdbx_seq_one_letter_code
_entity_poly.pdbx_strand_id
1 'polypeptide(L)'
;MSEKRSASLLSKLSGFKSMGFELLLMEASEADNKITVNYLLEKEGQFESVDITVSENTVVPSVTLVFPRGDRMEKDIEQRFPVSFKRKSDEMPHEEGYSLIDWGPFHPLLPEPVLFHILMKDEVIKKASVETGYNCREVEKLCAGRKVWDIPGILEKVSDANGISLSLAFASAVEEINAIDIPQKARWIRMIINEMSCVNANLQGLYNTAQCLGLYGDSVRISKLVGLYREAAELICGHPLLFGIIEIGGINKDIAKDSFYAANAVLQEIENELTDIRKKWESTAAIAKRLRTTGFIDSETAMTASGRLARAAGNAVDSRKYSKLPYTDLSYTVQVREESNCYARTMLKFDDLSQSFRLIDRGIESMPKGEVKQEAKVKKSGEAIAREHGADGEVIVRVRLKRDTVESLFFRNDTSVNISFLPGCLEGTELTDFPLIVSGFDLDLSGMEK
;
A
#
# COMPACT_ATOMS: atom_id res chain seq x y z
N MET A 1 26.76 12.12 16.18
CA MET A 1 26.87 10.75 16.77
C MET A 1 28.32 10.30 16.66
N SER A 2 28.87 9.53 17.61
CA SER A 2 30.25 9.04 17.43
C SER A 2 30.28 7.98 16.32
N GLU A 3 31.34 7.98 15.48
CA GLU A 3 31.53 7.00 14.38
C GLU A 3 31.36 5.55 14.86
N LYS A 4 31.77 5.24 16.09
CA LYS A 4 31.59 3.93 16.71
C LYS A 4 30.13 3.50 16.90
N ARG A 5 29.22 4.43 17.24
CA ARG A 5 27.78 4.15 17.38
C ARG A 5 27.12 4.00 16.02
N SER A 6 27.54 4.78 15.03
CA SER A 6 27.09 4.69 13.65
C SER A 6 27.43 3.35 13.02
N ALA A 7 28.68 2.92 13.14
CA ALA A 7 29.16 1.63 12.66
C ALA A 7 28.43 0.46 13.36
N SER A 8 28.13 0.60 14.66
CA SER A 8 27.38 -0.40 15.43
C SER A 8 25.94 -0.57 14.94
N LEU A 9 25.22 0.51 14.56
CA LEU A 9 23.85 0.44 14.04
C LEU A 9 23.82 -0.32 12.70
N LEU A 10 24.58 0.14 11.70
CA LEU A 10 24.62 -0.50 10.39
C LEU A 10 25.10 -1.95 10.46
N SER A 11 26.07 -2.26 11.33
CA SER A 11 26.54 -3.62 11.54
C SER A 11 25.44 -4.54 12.08
N LYS A 12 24.64 -4.07 13.06
CA LYS A 12 23.49 -4.83 13.59
C LYS A 12 22.44 -5.07 12.50
N LEU A 13 22.07 -4.02 11.76
CA LEU A 13 21.08 -4.10 10.69
C LEU A 13 21.54 -5.03 9.55
N SER A 14 22.83 -4.96 9.16
CA SER A 14 23.43 -5.89 8.19
C SER A 14 23.44 -7.32 8.69
N GLY A 15 23.65 -7.52 9.98
CA GLY A 15 23.57 -8.85 10.61
C GLY A 15 22.16 -9.44 10.49
N PHE A 16 21.13 -8.67 10.79
CA PHE A 16 19.75 -9.10 10.59
C PHE A 16 19.42 -9.38 9.12
N LYS A 17 19.85 -8.52 8.20
CA LYS A 17 19.67 -8.75 6.76
C LYS A 17 20.33 -10.07 6.31
N SER A 18 21.54 -10.36 6.76
CA SER A 18 22.22 -11.62 6.44
C SER A 18 21.53 -12.86 7.00
N MET A 19 20.73 -12.70 8.06
CA MET A 19 19.86 -13.74 8.61
C MET A 19 18.50 -13.84 7.90
N GLY A 20 18.24 -13.02 6.90
CA GLY A 20 17.00 -13.00 6.11
C GLY A 20 15.88 -12.14 6.69
N PHE A 21 16.16 -11.24 7.64
CA PHE A 21 15.19 -10.26 8.09
C PHE A 21 15.06 -9.11 7.10
N GLU A 22 13.86 -8.60 6.93
CA GLU A 22 13.53 -7.41 6.15
C GLU A 22 13.06 -6.27 7.05
N LEU A 23 13.36 -5.03 6.63
CA LEU A 23 12.86 -3.84 7.33
C LEU A 23 11.35 -3.72 7.09
N LEU A 24 10.57 -3.82 8.16
CA LEU A 24 9.13 -3.73 8.09
C LEU A 24 8.63 -2.29 8.25
N LEU A 25 9.12 -1.60 9.29
CA LEU A 25 8.67 -0.26 9.67
C LEU A 25 9.81 0.49 10.38
N MET A 26 9.82 1.81 10.21
CA MET A 26 10.61 2.72 11.04
C MET A 26 9.68 3.71 11.75
N GLU A 27 9.99 3.97 13.00
CA GLU A 27 9.24 4.91 13.84
C GLU A 27 10.22 5.80 14.61
N ALA A 28 9.75 6.97 15.00
CA ALA A 28 10.48 7.79 15.96
C ALA A 28 9.55 8.28 17.06
N SER A 29 10.10 8.42 18.25
CA SER A 29 9.44 9.01 19.41
C SER A 29 10.38 9.97 20.12
N GLU A 30 9.82 10.98 20.74
CA GLU A 30 10.58 11.96 21.51
C GLU A 30 10.21 11.86 22.99
N ALA A 31 11.23 11.76 23.85
CA ALA A 31 11.10 11.80 25.29
C ALA A 31 12.36 12.41 25.90
N ASP A 32 12.21 13.26 26.89
CA ASP A 32 13.32 13.90 27.62
C ASP A 32 14.36 14.57 26.71
N ASN A 33 13.92 15.30 25.69
CA ASN A 33 14.75 15.95 24.66
C ASN A 33 15.67 14.99 23.91
N LYS A 34 15.25 13.73 23.77
CA LYS A 34 15.93 12.71 22.98
C LYS A 34 14.96 12.08 22.01
N ILE A 35 15.46 11.78 20.84
CA ILE A 35 14.72 11.10 19.77
C ILE A 35 15.20 9.66 19.73
N THR A 36 14.26 8.73 19.90
CA THR A 36 14.51 7.30 19.72
C THR A 36 13.94 6.87 18.38
N VAL A 37 14.80 6.40 17.47
CA VAL A 37 14.42 5.80 16.21
C VAL A 37 14.42 4.30 16.37
N ASN A 38 13.29 3.67 16.11
CA ASN A 38 13.05 2.24 16.14
C ASN A 38 13.03 1.68 14.72
N TYR A 39 13.79 0.63 14.48
CA TYR A 39 13.82 -0.15 13.25
C TYR A 39 13.17 -1.50 13.54
N LEU A 40 11.96 -1.70 13.08
CA LEU A 40 11.25 -2.96 13.20
C LEU A 40 11.57 -3.85 12.01
N LEU A 41 12.10 -5.02 12.30
CA LEU A 41 12.52 -6.03 11.33
C LEU A 41 11.61 -7.26 11.45
N GLU A 42 11.41 -7.95 10.34
CA GLU A 42 10.54 -9.14 10.30
C GLU A 42 11.15 -10.23 9.42
N LYS A 43 10.98 -11.47 9.86
CA LYS A 43 11.27 -12.70 9.10
C LYS A 43 10.26 -13.77 9.46
N GLU A 44 9.45 -14.22 8.50
CA GLU A 44 8.51 -15.34 8.66
C GLU A 44 7.60 -15.24 9.92
N GLY A 45 7.16 -14.01 10.24
CA GLY A 45 6.32 -13.72 11.40
C GLY A 45 7.11 -13.50 12.71
N GLN A 46 8.42 -13.59 12.69
CA GLN A 46 9.27 -13.19 13.82
C GLN A 46 9.63 -11.73 13.71
N PHE A 47 9.42 -10.99 14.78
CA PHE A 47 9.71 -9.54 14.84
C PHE A 47 10.92 -9.28 15.73
N GLU A 48 11.83 -8.46 15.23
CA GLU A 48 12.99 -7.95 15.95
C GLU A 48 13.04 -6.43 15.89
N SER A 49 13.57 -5.81 16.89
CA SER A 49 13.64 -4.36 17.00
C SER A 49 15.04 -3.86 17.30
N VAL A 50 15.46 -2.86 16.56
CA VAL A 50 16.73 -2.16 16.81
C VAL A 50 16.43 -0.70 17.08
N ASP A 51 16.83 -0.23 18.26
CA ASP A 51 16.63 1.15 18.68
C ASP A 51 17.93 1.94 18.66
N ILE A 52 17.83 3.21 18.27
CA ILE A 52 18.88 4.18 18.48
C ILE A 52 18.31 5.45 19.10
N THR A 53 18.86 5.87 20.24
CA THR A 53 18.49 7.12 20.89
C THR A 53 19.54 8.17 20.64
N VAL A 54 19.13 9.33 20.13
CA VAL A 54 19.98 10.45 19.74
C VAL A 54 19.46 11.76 20.32
N SER A 55 20.29 12.77 20.38
CA SER A 55 19.88 14.14 20.68
C SER A 55 19.31 14.81 19.44
N GLU A 56 18.56 15.89 19.63
CA GLU A 56 18.10 16.75 18.53
C GLU A 56 19.25 17.15 17.60
N ASN A 57 18.92 17.39 16.33
CA ASN A 57 19.85 17.80 15.28
C ASN A 57 21.03 16.82 15.05
N THR A 58 20.84 15.54 15.42
CA THR A 58 21.84 14.50 15.16
C THR A 58 21.69 13.92 13.77
N VAL A 59 22.82 13.73 13.06
CA VAL A 59 22.87 13.00 11.79
C VAL A 59 23.04 11.50 12.08
N VAL A 60 22.08 10.69 11.68
CA VAL A 60 22.06 9.23 11.80
C VAL A 60 22.52 8.60 10.48
N PRO A 61 23.24 7.47 10.48
CA PRO A 61 23.53 6.74 9.24
C PRO A 61 22.24 6.28 8.59
N SER A 62 22.12 6.46 7.28
CA SER A 62 20.95 5.99 6.55
C SER A 62 20.88 4.47 6.54
N VAL A 63 19.68 3.95 6.81
CA VAL A 63 19.36 2.52 6.70
C VAL A 63 19.33 2.06 5.25
N THR A 64 19.18 2.97 4.28
CA THR A 64 19.11 2.66 2.85
C THR A 64 20.36 1.95 2.32
N LEU A 65 21.50 2.08 3.02
CA LEU A 65 22.71 1.32 2.73
C LEU A 65 22.54 -0.19 2.97
N VAL A 66 21.58 -0.59 3.80
CA VAL A 66 21.29 -1.98 4.13
C VAL A 66 19.93 -2.40 3.56
N PHE A 67 18.91 -1.57 3.78
CA PHE A 67 17.52 -1.79 3.34
C PHE A 67 17.07 -0.60 2.49
N PRO A 68 17.16 -0.66 1.15
CA PRO A 68 16.78 0.45 0.26
C PRO A 68 15.35 0.95 0.48
N ARG A 69 14.43 0.06 0.87
CA ARG A 69 13.03 0.38 1.20
C ARG A 69 12.83 1.36 2.36
N GLY A 70 13.88 1.67 3.11
CA GLY A 70 13.83 2.61 4.25
C GLY A 70 13.82 4.08 3.86
N ASP A 71 14.11 4.46 2.62
CA ASP A 71 14.30 5.86 2.19
C ASP A 71 13.13 6.76 2.56
N ARG A 72 11.92 6.35 2.19
CA ARG A 72 10.72 7.13 2.52
C ARG A 72 10.46 7.20 4.03
N MET A 73 10.68 6.11 4.76
CA MET A 73 10.48 6.07 6.21
C MET A 73 11.43 7.02 6.93
N GLU A 74 12.68 7.15 6.47
CA GLU A 74 13.63 8.15 6.97
C GLU A 74 13.15 9.57 6.69
N LYS A 75 12.67 9.85 5.47
CA LYS A 75 12.12 11.17 5.09
C LYS A 75 10.92 11.55 5.96
N ASP A 76 10.02 10.60 6.26
CA ASP A 76 8.89 10.82 7.15
C ASP A 76 9.32 11.17 8.58
N ILE A 77 10.38 10.54 9.07
CA ILE A 77 10.94 10.83 10.39
C ILE A 77 11.59 12.23 10.39
N GLU A 78 12.36 12.60 9.38
CA GLU A 78 12.99 13.92 9.24
C GLU A 78 11.97 15.07 9.18
N GLN A 79 10.82 14.83 8.56
CA GLN A 79 9.74 15.83 8.51
C GLN A 79 9.09 16.11 9.87
N ARG A 80 9.11 15.13 10.78
CA ARG A 80 8.40 15.18 12.06
C ARG A 80 9.31 15.43 13.26
N PHE A 81 10.58 15.09 13.15
CA PHE A 81 11.54 15.15 14.25
C PHE A 81 12.83 15.85 13.82
N PRO A 82 13.49 16.61 14.72
CA PRO A 82 14.75 17.29 14.44
C PRO A 82 15.93 16.28 14.41
N VAL A 83 15.88 15.36 13.46
CA VAL A 83 16.93 14.37 13.17
C VAL A 83 17.11 14.31 11.65
N SER A 84 18.29 14.00 11.16
CA SER A 84 18.57 13.82 9.75
C SER A 84 19.33 12.50 9.49
N PHE A 85 19.18 11.96 8.27
CA PHE A 85 19.84 10.72 7.87
C PHE A 85 20.89 10.99 6.79
N LYS A 86 22.07 10.37 6.93
CA LYS A 86 23.17 10.54 5.98
C LYS A 86 22.92 9.66 4.74
N ARG A 87 22.21 10.19 3.77
CA ARG A 87 21.99 9.57 2.45
C ARG A 87 23.04 9.99 1.43
N LYS A 88 23.04 9.32 0.27
CA LYS A 88 23.68 9.87 -0.93
C LYS A 88 22.93 11.14 -1.33
N SER A 89 23.65 12.17 -1.76
CA SER A 89 23.04 13.41 -2.24
C SER A 89 22.19 13.11 -3.48
N ASP A 90 20.93 13.57 -3.45
CA ASP A 90 20.02 13.56 -4.60
C ASP A 90 20.21 14.80 -5.50
N GLU A 91 21.33 15.56 -5.31
CA GLU A 91 21.60 16.76 -6.06
C GLU A 91 21.53 16.51 -7.57
N MET A 92 20.74 17.35 -8.25
CA MET A 92 20.67 17.34 -9.71
C MET A 92 21.89 18.09 -10.26
N PRO A 93 22.70 17.43 -11.10
CA PRO A 93 23.87 18.09 -11.67
C PRO A 93 23.44 19.22 -12.61
N HIS A 94 24.07 20.38 -12.51
CA HIS A 94 23.99 21.46 -13.48
C HIS A 94 25.06 21.26 -14.56
N GLU A 95 24.65 20.69 -15.68
CA GLU A 95 25.55 20.44 -16.81
C GLU A 95 25.05 21.19 -18.06
N GLU A 96 25.98 21.68 -18.89
CA GLU A 96 25.63 22.35 -20.14
C GLU A 96 24.93 21.38 -21.13
N GLY A 97 23.81 21.81 -21.71
CA GLY A 97 23.02 20.97 -22.62
C GLY A 97 21.97 20.10 -21.92
N TYR A 98 21.82 20.21 -20.59
CA TYR A 98 20.73 19.56 -19.87
C TYR A 98 19.64 20.58 -19.52
N SER A 99 18.41 20.12 -19.46
CA SER A 99 17.24 20.89 -19.01
C SER A 99 16.69 20.27 -17.73
N LEU A 100 16.51 21.07 -16.68
CA LEU A 100 15.81 20.68 -15.46
C LEU A 100 14.35 21.07 -15.57
N ILE A 101 13.46 20.14 -15.35
CA ILE A 101 12.00 20.34 -15.31
C ILE A 101 11.51 19.95 -13.93
N ASP A 102 10.82 20.89 -13.27
CA ASP A 102 10.04 20.64 -12.09
C ASP A 102 8.59 20.36 -12.49
N TRP A 103 8.13 19.11 -12.36
CA TRP A 103 6.78 18.72 -12.71
C TRP A 103 5.96 18.48 -11.43
N GLY A 104 5.07 19.38 -11.17
CA GLY A 104 4.23 19.40 -9.97
C GLY A 104 4.44 20.67 -9.13
N PRO A 105 4.10 20.66 -7.81
CA PRO A 105 3.54 19.51 -7.08
C PRO A 105 2.11 19.14 -7.49
N PHE A 106 1.34 20.07 -8.08
CA PHE A 106 -0.02 19.80 -8.56
C PHE A 106 -0.01 19.46 -10.05
N HIS A 107 -0.55 18.30 -10.40
CA HIS A 107 -0.66 17.87 -11.80
C HIS A 107 -1.82 16.84 -11.95
N PRO A 108 -2.37 16.68 -13.19
CA PRO A 108 -3.59 15.89 -13.39
C PRO A 108 -3.40 14.36 -13.26
N LEU A 109 -2.15 13.90 -13.09
CA LEU A 109 -1.83 12.47 -13.08
C LEU A 109 -2.11 11.82 -11.74
N LEU A 110 -1.86 12.54 -10.64
CA LEU A 110 -2.01 12.04 -9.28
C LEU A 110 -2.99 12.93 -8.51
N PRO A 111 -3.85 12.35 -7.65
CA PRO A 111 -4.80 13.11 -6.86
C PRO A 111 -4.15 13.92 -5.74
N GLU A 112 -2.99 13.49 -5.25
CA GLU A 112 -2.23 14.15 -4.19
C GLU A 112 -0.98 14.84 -4.76
N PRO A 113 -0.52 15.95 -4.14
CA PRO A 113 0.61 16.70 -4.67
C PRO A 113 1.92 15.94 -4.52
N VAL A 114 2.69 15.90 -5.60
CA VAL A 114 4.04 15.31 -5.68
C VAL A 114 4.87 16.15 -6.62
N LEU A 115 6.09 16.46 -6.27
CA LEU A 115 7.01 17.17 -7.13
C LEU A 115 8.06 16.21 -7.70
N PHE A 116 8.16 16.19 -9.01
CA PHE A 116 9.19 15.45 -9.73
C PHE A 116 10.21 16.45 -10.28
N HIS A 117 11.47 16.26 -9.88
CA HIS A 117 12.60 16.94 -10.49
C HIS A 117 13.16 16.04 -11.58
N ILE A 118 13.14 16.49 -12.81
CA ILE A 118 13.49 15.69 -14.00
C ILE A 118 14.61 16.41 -14.75
N LEU A 119 15.80 15.79 -14.78
CA LEU A 119 16.93 16.24 -15.60
C LEU A 119 16.89 15.54 -16.94
N MET A 120 16.81 16.32 -18.01
CA MET A 120 16.63 15.82 -19.36
C MET A 120 17.76 16.21 -20.29
N LYS A 121 18.02 15.36 -21.27
CA LYS A 121 18.83 15.66 -22.45
C LYS A 121 18.23 14.94 -23.67
N ASP A 122 18.01 15.68 -24.76
CA ASP A 122 17.46 15.13 -26.00
C ASP A 122 16.15 14.34 -25.78
N GLU A 123 15.19 14.93 -25.01
CA GLU A 123 13.89 14.35 -24.65
C GLU A 123 13.94 13.09 -23.77
N VAL A 124 15.15 12.63 -23.40
CA VAL A 124 15.38 11.48 -22.54
C VAL A 124 15.66 11.92 -21.12
N ILE A 125 14.98 11.31 -20.16
CA ILE A 125 15.18 11.52 -18.72
C ILE A 125 16.55 10.91 -18.34
N LYS A 126 17.47 11.74 -17.84
CA LYS A 126 18.81 11.31 -17.42
C LYS A 126 18.90 11.07 -15.92
N LYS A 127 18.16 11.84 -15.16
CA LYS A 127 18.03 11.66 -13.71
C LYS A 127 16.63 12.14 -13.27
N ALA A 128 16.07 11.45 -12.30
CA ALA A 128 14.81 11.88 -11.68
C ALA A 128 14.93 11.81 -10.15
N SER A 129 14.16 12.65 -9.47
CA SER A 129 13.90 12.52 -8.03
C SER A 129 12.46 12.88 -7.73
N VAL A 130 11.96 12.40 -6.59
CA VAL A 130 10.58 12.57 -6.17
C VAL A 130 10.56 13.20 -4.80
N GLU A 131 9.86 14.33 -4.70
CA GLU A 131 9.59 15.00 -3.43
C GLU A 131 8.10 14.87 -3.09
N THR A 132 7.81 14.46 -1.86
CA THR A 132 6.46 14.19 -1.33
C THR A 132 6.35 14.80 0.07
N GLY A 133 5.18 14.73 0.70
CA GLY A 133 4.94 15.29 2.03
C GLY A 133 4.24 16.64 2.00
N TYR A 134 3.65 17.01 0.85
CA TYR A 134 2.92 18.27 0.70
C TYR A 134 1.55 18.26 1.39
N ASN A 135 0.96 17.07 1.60
CA ASN A 135 -0.38 16.92 2.17
C ASN A 135 -0.38 16.00 3.40
N CYS A 136 0.55 16.21 4.32
CA CYS A 136 0.59 15.46 5.58
C CYS A 136 -0.61 15.86 6.47
N ARG A 137 -1.50 14.91 6.72
CA ARG A 137 -2.75 15.10 7.49
C ARG A 137 -2.59 14.75 8.97
N GLU A 138 -1.41 14.33 9.39
CA GLU A 138 -1.08 13.88 10.76
C GLU A 138 -2.08 12.86 11.34
N VAL A 139 -2.55 11.90 10.52
CA VAL A 139 -3.59 10.94 10.90
C VAL A 139 -3.16 10.10 12.10
N GLU A 140 -1.90 9.70 12.17
CA GLU A 140 -1.37 8.93 13.30
C GLU A 140 -1.47 9.72 14.60
N LYS A 141 -1.13 11.01 14.56
CA LYS A 141 -1.25 11.93 15.69
C LYS A 141 -2.72 12.22 16.04
N LEU A 142 -3.59 12.34 15.02
CA LEU A 142 -5.03 12.51 15.20
C LEU A 142 -5.65 11.30 15.94
N CYS A 143 -5.14 10.09 15.72
CA CYS A 143 -5.62 8.88 16.38
C CYS A 143 -5.10 8.73 17.82
N ALA A 144 -3.94 9.28 18.14
CA ALA A 144 -3.37 9.22 19.49
C ALA A 144 -4.28 9.93 20.52
N GLY A 145 -4.48 9.28 21.66
CA GLY A 145 -5.36 9.76 22.73
C GLY A 145 -6.87 9.50 22.51
N ARG A 146 -7.28 9.00 21.34
CA ARG A 146 -8.69 8.67 21.06
C ARG A 146 -9.06 7.27 21.56
N LYS A 147 -10.37 7.05 21.70
CA LYS A 147 -10.90 5.72 21.98
C LYS A 147 -10.77 4.83 20.75
N VAL A 148 -10.50 3.55 20.98
CA VAL A 148 -10.34 2.56 19.91
C VAL A 148 -11.55 2.48 18.98
N TRP A 149 -12.74 2.79 19.47
CA TRP A 149 -13.99 2.74 18.71
C TRP A 149 -14.11 3.82 17.64
N ASP A 150 -13.40 4.94 17.80
CA ASP A 150 -13.42 6.07 16.88
C ASP A 150 -12.46 5.87 15.68
N ILE A 151 -11.49 4.97 15.82
CA ILE A 151 -10.37 4.85 14.88
C ILE A 151 -10.77 4.20 13.56
N PRO A 152 -11.56 3.12 13.50
CA PRO A 152 -11.94 2.51 12.22
C PRO A 152 -12.54 3.52 11.24
N GLY A 153 -13.46 4.37 11.71
CA GLY A 153 -14.10 5.41 10.91
C GLY A 153 -13.16 6.55 10.46
N ILE A 154 -12.01 6.72 11.10
CA ILE A 154 -10.94 7.63 10.65
C ILE A 154 -10.12 6.94 9.56
N LEU A 155 -9.65 5.71 9.81
CA LEU A 155 -8.74 4.99 8.93
C LEU A 155 -9.38 4.64 7.58
N GLU A 156 -10.66 4.28 7.54
CA GLU A 156 -11.36 3.98 6.28
C GLU A 156 -11.42 5.18 5.31
N LYS A 157 -11.22 6.41 5.82
CA LYS A 157 -11.24 7.66 5.04
C LYS A 157 -9.84 8.20 4.71
N VAL A 158 -8.81 7.48 5.09
CA VAL A 158 -7.42 7.88 4.79
C VAL A 158 -7.15 7.80 3.30
N SER A 159 -7.63 6.74 2.67
CA SER A 159 -7.35 6.44 1.28
C SER A 159 -8.49 5.63 0.66
N ASP A 160 -8.82 5.92 -0.59
CA ASP A 160 -9.79 5.14 -1.38
C ASP A 160 -9.26 3.74 -1.72
N ALA A 161 -7.94 3.59 -1.80
CA ALA A 161 -7.31 2.32 -2.17
C ALA A 161 -7.16 1.39 -0.96
N ASN A 162 -6.72 1.90 0.18
CA ASN A 162 -6.31 1.08 1.31
C ASN A 162 -7.05 1.39 2.63
N GLY A 163 -8.01 2.33 2.66
CA GLY A 163 -8.70 2.74 3.88
C GLY A 163 -9.43 1.60 4.59
N ILE A 164 -10.10 0.74 3.85
CA ILE A 164 -10.77 -0.46 4.41
C ILE A 164 -9.75 -1.43 5.00
N SER A 165 -8.67 -1.70 4.28
CA SER A 165 -7.59 -2.61 4.75
C SER A 165 -6.89 -2.05 5.98
N LEU A 166 -6.70 -0.72 6.08
CA LEU A 166 -6.17 -0.03 7.27
C LEU A 166 -7.11 -0.19 8.48
N SER A 167 -8.41 0.07 8.27
CA SER A 167 -9.43 -0.10 9.30
C SER A 167 -9.48 -1.55 9.80
N LEU A 168 -9.41 -2.50 8.88
CA LEU A 168 -9.38 -3.93 9.18
C LEU A 168 -8.14 -4.34 9.96
N ALA A 169 -6.95 -3.89 9.53
CA ALA A 169 -5.70 -4.17 10.22
C ALA A 169 -5.71 -3.59 11.65
N PHE A 170 -6.23 -2.38 11.83
CA PHE A 170 -6.38 -1.79 13.16
C PHE A 170 -7.33 -2.61 14.04
N ALA A 171 -8.51 -2.98 13.53
CA ALA A 171 -9.46 -3.81 14.28
C ALA A 171 -8.83 -5.15 14.68
N SER A 172 -8.12 -5.81 13.75
CA SER A 172 -7.41 -7.08 14.01
C SER A 172 -6.33 -6.94 15.09
N ALA A 173 -5.57 -5.82 15.10
CA ALA A 173 -4.56 -5.57 16.12
C ALA A 173 -5.18 -5.34 17.52
N VAL A 174 -6.26 -4.57 17.62
CA VAL A 174 -6.98 -4.34 18.88
C VAL A 174 -7.59 -5.65 19.41
N GLU A 175 -8.17 -6.46 18.53
CA GLU A 175 -8.72 -7.77 18.83
C GLU A 175 -7.64 -8.73 19.36
N GLU A 176 -6.46 -8.69 18.76
CA GLU A 176 -5.31 -9.49 19.23
C GLU A 176 -4.86 -9.11 20.63
N ILE A 177 -4.65 -7.81 20.92
CA ILE A 177 -4.24 -7.33 22.26
C ILE A 177 -5.23 -7.81 23.33
N ASN A 178 -6.52 -7.81 23.00
CA ASN A 178 -7.56 -8.12 23.96
C ASN A 178 -8.00 -9.60 23.95
N ALA A 179 -7.46 -10.42 23.05
CA ALA A 179 -7.85 -11.82 22.80
C ALA A 179 -9.36 -11.94 22.49
N ILE A 180 -9.84 -11.05 21.60
CA ILE A 180 -11.21 -11.06 21.12
C ILE A 180 -11.28 -11.99 19.89
N ASP A 181 -12.04 -13.07 20.00
CA ASP A 181 -12.27 -13.99 18.89
C ASP A 181 -13.58 -13.66 18.19
N ILE A 182 -13.50 -13.04 17.00
CA ILE A 182 -14.66 -12.58 16.27
C ILE A 182 -15.46 -13.75 15.65
N PRO A 183 -16.79 -13.61 15.45
CA PRO A 183 -17.60 -14.64 14.84
C PRO A 183 -17.10 -15.04 13.44
N GLN A 184 -17.20 -16.32 13.11
CA GLN A 184 -16.74 -16.83 11.82
C GLN A 184 -17.43 -16.11 10.65
N LYS A 185 -18.74 -15.90 10.69
CA LYS A 185 -19.47 -15.15 9.66
C LYS A 185 -18.87 -13.75 9.44
N ALA A 186 -18.49 -13.05 10.53
CA ALA A 186 -17.86 -11.74 10.43
C ALA A 186 -16.51 -11.79 9.71
N ARG A 187 -15.68 -12.84 9.93
CA ARG A 187 -14.40 -13.03 9.22
C ARG A 187 -14.62 -13.15 7.71
N TRP A 188 -15.64 -13.92 7.28
CA TRP A 188 -15.97 -14.09 5.87
C TRP A 188 -16.46 -12.78 5.25
N ILE A 189 -17.31 -12.04 5.94
CA ILE A 189 -17.80 -10.74 5.45
C ILE A 189 -16.64 -9.74 5.35
N ARG A 190 -15.77 -9.65 6.36
CA ARG A 190 -14.58 -8.79 6.31
C ARG A 190 -13.67 -9.12 5.12
N MET A 191 -13.48 -10.41 4.80
CA MET A 191 -12.71 -10.83 3.64
C MET A 191 -13.37 -10.34 2.34
N ILE A 192 -14.68 -10.54 2.18
CA ILE A 192 -15.42 -10.09 1.00
C ILE A 192 -15.31 -8.56 0.85
N ILE A 193 -15.51 -7.80 1.92
CA ILE A 193 -15.41 -6.34 1.92
C ILE A 193 -14.00 -5.87 1.56
N ASN A 194 -12.97 -6.54 2.07
CA ASN A 194 -11.58 -6.22 1.74
C ASN A 194 -11.25 -6.49 0.28
N GLU A 195 -11.67 -7.64 -0.27
CA GLU A 195 -11.48 -7.95 -1.70
C GLU A 195 -12.28 -6.97 -2.59
N MET A 196 -13.47 -6.58 -2.20
CA MET A 196 -14.23 -5.54 -2.91
C MET A 196 -13.48 -4.21 -2.92
N SER A 197 -12.88 -3.79 -1.81
CA SER A 197 -12.04 -2.58 -1.78
C SER A 197 -10.88 -2.67 -2.77
N CYS A 198 -10.23 -3.82 -2.86
CA CYS A 198 -9.17 -4.07 -3.85
C CYS A 198 -9.69 -4.00 -5.29
N VAL A 199 -10.91 -4.46 -5.56
CA VAL A 199 -11.55 -4.33 -6.89
C VAL A 199 -11.67 -2.86 -7.29
N ASN A 200 -12.19 -1.99 -6.40
CA ASN A 200 -12.30 -0.56 -6.68
C ASN A 200 -10.96 0.07 -7.08
N ALA A 201 -9.94 -0.15 -6.27
CA ALA A 201 -8.63 0.42 -6.51
C ALA A 201 -7.98 -0.07 -7.81
N ASN A 202 -8.11 -1.37 -8.12
CA ASN A 202 -7.59 -1.94 -9.36
C ASN A 202 -8.34 -1.43 -10.61
N LEU A 203 -9.66 -1.23 -10.53
CA LEU A 203 -10.43 -0.58 -11.60
C LEU A 203 -9.93 0.84 -11.85
N GLN A 204 -9.68 1.60 -10.80
CA GLN A 204 -9.14 2.96 -10.90
C GLN A 204 -7.72 2.95 -11.50
N GLY A 205 -6.86 2.01 -11.10
CA GLY A 205 -5.52 1.81 -11.68
C GLY A 205 -5.56 1.48 -13.18
N LEU A 206 -6.51 0.63 -13.63
CA LEU A 206 -6.72 0.35 -15.06
C LEU A 206 -7.26 1.56 -15.82
N TYR A 207 -8.17 2.34 -15.21
CA TYR A 207 -8.64 3.60 -15.77
C TYR A 207 -7.48 4.56 -16.04
N ASN A 208 -6.61 4.76 -15.05
CA ASN A 208 -5.43 5.63 -15.17
C ASN A 208 -4.46 5.13 -16.25
N THR A 209 -4.23 3.82 -16.31
CA THR A 209 -3.40 3.20 -17.36
C THR A 209 -3.98 3.42 -18.75
N ALA A 210 -5.30 3.29 -18.92
CA ALA A 210 -5.98 3.56 -20.19
C ALA A 210 -5.84 5.04 -20.63
N GLN A 211 -5.95 5.97 -19.70
CA GLN A 211 -5.74 7.40 -19.94
C GLN A 211 -4.30 7.68 -20.42
N CYS A 212 -3.30 7.13 -19.73
CA CYS A 212 -1.89 7.31 -20.08
C CYS A 212 -1.52 6.68 -21.44
N LEU A 213 -2.22 5.63 -21.85
CA LEU A 213 -2.08 5.00 -23.17
C LEU A 213 -2.85 5.74 -24.28
N GLY A 214 -3.66 6.75 -23.96
CA GLY A 214 -4.54 7.42 -24.91
C GLY A 214 -5.73 6.57 -25.35
N LEU A 215 -6.07 5.54 -24.60
CA LEU A 215 -7.21 4.62 -24.89
C LEU A 215 -8.51 5.17 -24.28
N TYR A 216 -8.90 6.39 -24.70
CA TYR A 216 -10.05 7.09 -24.10
C TYR A 216 -11.37 6.31 -24.18
N GLY A 217 -11.58 5.51 -25.25
CA GLY A 217 -12.74 4.64 -25.34
C GLY A 217 -12.78 3.58 -24.25
N ASP A 218 -11.64 2.97 -23.94
CA ASP A 218 -11.54 1.97 -22.88
C ASP A 218 -11.59 2.64 -21.48
N SER A 219 -11.02 3.83 -21.32
CA SER A 219 -11.13 4.56 -20.05
C SER A 219 -12.59 4.94 -19.72
N VAL A 220 -13.40 5.31 -20.72
CA VAL A 220 -14.85 5.54 -20.52
C VAL A 220 -15.57 4.24 -20.14
N ARG A 221 -15.23 3.10 -20.77
CA ARG A 221 -15.77 1.78 -20.40
C ARG A 221 -15.42 1.47 -18.94
N ILE A 222 -14.15 1.57 -18.55
CA ILE A 222 -13.71 1.29 -17.18
C ILE A 222 -14.36 2.25 -16.17
N SER A 223 -14.51 3.51 -16.49
CA SER A 223 -15.22 4.47 -15.63
C SER A 223 -16.68 4.06 -15.35
N LYS A 224 -17.37 3.48 -16.34
CA LYS A 224 -18.71 2.89 -16.15
C LYS A 224 -18.66 1.70 -15.21
N LEU A 225 -17.61 0.85 -15.31
CA LEU A 225 -17.44 -0.29 -14.40
C LEU A 225 -17.21 0.16 -12.95
N VAL A 226 -16.49 1.29 -12.74
CA VAL A 226 -16.39 1.92 -11.41
C VAL A 226 -17.76 2.36 -10.90
N GLY A 227 -18.62 2.87 -11.77
CA GLY A 227 -20.03 3.18 -11.42
C GLY A 227 -20.80 1.93 -10.96
N LEU A 228 -20.77 0.86 -11.74
CA LEU A 228 -21.40 -0.43 -11.40
C LEU A 228 -20.83 -1.01 -10.09
N TYR A 229 -19.53 -0.92 -9.87
CA TYR A 229 -18.93 -1.34 -8.61
C TYR A 229 -19.54 -0.59 -7.41
N ARG A 230 -19.71 0.73 -7.52
CA ARG A 230 -20.30 1.56 -6.46
C ARG A 230 -21.75 1.13 -6.14
N GLU A 231 -22.53 0.78 -7.16
CA GLU A 231 -23.86 0.21 -6.99
C GLU A 231 -23.79 -1.13 -6.23
N ALA A 232 -22.86 -2.02 -6.58
CA ALA A 232 -22.64 -3.28 -5.88
C ALA A 232 -22.25 -3.06 -4.41
N ALA A 233 -21.39 -2.08 -4.11
CA ALA A 233 -20.99 -1.73 -2.77
C ALA A 233 -22.18 -1.18 -1.94
N GLU A 234 -23.02 -0.34 -2.53
CA GLU A 234 -24.24 0.19 -1.87
C GLU A 234 -25.25 -0.93 -1.54
N LEU A 235 -25.40 -1.94 -2.39
CA LEU A 235 -26.26 -3.10 -2.13
C LEU A 235 -25.83 -3.87 -0.87
N ILE A 236 -24.54 -3.89 -0.56
CA ILE A 236 -23.97 -4.61 0.59
C ILE A 236 -24.06 -3.76 1.86
N CYS A 237 -23.54 -2.55 1.82
CA CYS A 237 -23.34 -1.76 3.04
C CYS A 237 -24.14 -0.44 3.10
N GLY A 238 -24.71 -0.02 1.97
CA GLY A 238 -25.41 1.28 1.86
C GLY A 238 -24.46 2.46 1.68
N HIS A 239 -23.18 2.19 1.32
CA HIS A 239 -22.18 3.22 1.04
C HIS A 239 -21.28 2.79 -0.15
N PRO A 240 -21.07 3.64 -1.17
CA PRO A 240 -20.36 3.29 -2.39
C PRO A 240 -18.87 2.96 -2.21
N LEU A 241 -18.28 3.33 -1.05
CA LEU A 241 -16.90 3.07 -0.68
C LEU A 241 -16.77 2.09 0.50
N LEU A 242 -17.84 1.34 0.84
CA LEU A 242 -17.87 0.33 1.90
C LEU A 242 -17.59 0.86 3.32
N PHE A 243 -17.78 2.16 3.59
CA PHE A 243 -17.48 2.76 4.88
C PHE A 243 -18.47 2.31 5.98
N GLY A 244 -17.94 2.27 7.21
CA GLY A 244 -18.73 2.00 8.41
C GLY A 244 -19.13 0.55 8.64
N ILE A 245 -18.51 -0.41 7.93
CA ILE A 245 -18.78 -1.85 8.11
C ILE A 245 -17.87 -2.47 9.15
N ILE A 246 -16.56 -2.13 9.14
CA ILE A 246 -15.58 -2.74 10.02
C ILE A 246 -15.69 -2.16 11.41
N GLU A 247 -15.91 -3.03 12.40
CA GLU A 247 -15.91 -2.67 13.82
C GLU A 247 -15.08 -3.67 14.63
N ILE A 248 -14.58 -3.26 15.78
CA ILE A 248 -13.90 -4.15 16.72
C ILE A 248 -14.94 -5.15 17.29
N GLY A 249 -14.60 -6.43 17.20
CA GLY A 249 -15.52 -7.51 17.59
C GLY A 249 -16.36 -8.07 16.43
N GLY A 250 -16.19 -7.58 15.20
CA GLY A 250 -16.89 -8.08 14.02
C GLY A 250 -17.20 -7.03 12.98
N ILE A 251 -18.47 -6.90 12.61
CA ILE A 251 -19.02 -5.88 11.71
C ILE A 251 -20.23 -5.18 12.34
N ASN A 252 -20.54 -3.98 11.89
CA ASN A 252 -21.55 -3.14 12.54
C ASN A 252 -22.98 -3.65 12.40
N LYS A 253 -23.31 -4.34 11.30
CA LYS A 253 -24.65 -4.89 11.01
C LYS A 253 -24.55 -6.16 10.18
N ASP A 254 -25.55 -7.03 10.33
CA ASP A 254 -25.68 -8.18 9.44
C ASP A 254 -26.08 -7.74 8.03
N ILE A 255 -25.60 -8.46 7.04
CA ILE A 255 -25.85 -8.22 5.62
C ILE A 255 -26.69 -9.40 5.10
N ALA A 256 -27.82 -9.07 4.49
CA ALA A 256 -28.70 -10.07 3.92
C ALA A 256 -27.98 -10.86 2.80
N LYS A 257 -28.18 -12.17 2.75
CA LYS A 257 -27.55 -13.04 1.74
C LYS A 257 -27.93 -12.62 0.31
N ASP A 258 -29.17 -12.17 0.12
CA ASP A 258 -29.68 -11.69 -1.17
C ASP A 258 -28.92 -10.43 -1.64
N SER A 259 -28.49 -9.56 -0.73
CA SER A 259 -27.65 -8.40 -1.06
C SER A 259 -26.30 -8.82 -1.61
N PHE A 260 -25.68 -9.85 -1.04
CA PHE A 260 -24.43 -10.41 -1.56
C PHE A 260 -24.60 -11.02 -2.95
N TYR A 261 -25.68 -11.77 -3.20
CA TYR A 261 -25.94 -12.34 -4.52
C TYR A 261 -26.22 -11.26 -5.57
N ALA A 262 -26.98 -10.22 -5.21
CA ALA A 262 -27.25 -9.10 -6.10
C ALA A 262 -25.96 -8.34 -6.45
N ALA A 263 -25.12 -8.04 -5.46
CA ALA A 263 -23.82 -7.41 -5.68
C ALA A 263 -22.89 -8.29 -6.54
N ASN A 264 -22.85 -9.60 -6.26
CA ASN A 264 -22.02 -10.53 -7.02
C ASN A 264 -22.45 -10.63 -8.50
N ALA A 265 -23.73 -10.56 -8.80
CA ALA A 265 -24.20 -10.52 -10.19
C ALA A 265 -23.65 -9.28 -10.94
N VAL A 266 -23.60 -8.11 -10.30
CA VAL A 266 -22.98 -6.91 -10.86
C VAL A 266 -21.47 -7.09 -11.04
N LEU A 267 -20.79 -7.68 -10.05
CA LEU A 267 -19.34 -7.94 -10.14
C LEU A 267 -18.99 -8.90 -11.29
N GLN A 268 -19.83 -9.89 -11.57
CA GLN A 268 -19.67 -10.79 -12.71
C GLN A 268 -19.82 -10.07 -14.06
N GLU A 269 -20.74 -9.10 -14.16
CA GLU A 269 -20.84 -8.23 -15.34
C GLU A 269 -19.54 -7.43 -15.54
N ILE A 270 -18.99 -6.86 -14.46
CA ILE A 270 -17.71 -6.14 -14.48
C ILE A 270 -16.58 -7.06 -14.96
N GLU A 271 -16.49 -8.30 -14.45
CA GLU A 271 -15.45 -9.27 -14.83
C GLU A 271 -15.51 -9.63 -16.32
N ASN A 272 -16.71 -9.83 -16.85
CA ASN A 272 -16.90 -10.14 -18.28
C ASN A 272 -16.39 -9.00 -19.16
N GLU A 273 -16.74 -7.77 -18.86
CA GLU A 273 -16.32 -6.57 -19.61
C GLU A 273 -14.79 -6.36 -19.51
N LEU A 274 -14.20 -6.58 -18.35
CA LEU A 274 -12.75 -6.51 -18.15
C LEU A 274 -12.01 -7.59 -18.94
N THR A 275 -12.58 -8.77 -19.08
CA THR A 275 -12.00 -9.85 -19.88
C THR A 275 -11.85 -9.43 -21.35
N ASP A 276 -12.81 -8.72 -21.91
CA ASP A 276 -12.75 -8.21 -23.28
C ASP A 276 -11.74 -7.07 -23.44
N ILE A 277 -11.68 -6.16 -22.47
CA ILE A 277 -10.67 -5.09 -22.45
C ILE A 277 -9.26 -5.70 -22.39
N ARG A 278 -9.04 -6.67 -21.50
CA ARG A 278 -7.77 -7.41 -21.38
C ARG A 278 -7.35 -8.05 -22.69
N LYS A 279 -8.23 -8.85 -23.32
CA LYS A 279 -7.96 -9.49 -24.60
C LYS A 279 -7.54 -8.50 -25.67
N LYS A 280 -8.24 -7.35 -25.74
CA LYS A 280 -7.90 -6.26 -26.64
C LYS A 280 -6.51 -5.71 -26.39
N TRP A 281 -6.15 -5.44 -25.12
CA TRP A 281 -4.84 -4.86 -24.77
C TRP A 281 -3.69 -5.85 -25.03
N GLU A 282 -3.90 -7.14 -24.78
CA GLU A 282 -2.92 -8.19 -25.07
C GLU A 282 -2.72 -8.43 -26.58
N SER A 283 -3.81 -8.40 -27.37
CA SER A 283 -3.77 -8.71 -28.80
C SER A 283 -3.37 -7.51 -29.67
N THR A 284 -3.52 -6.27 -29.20
CA THR A 284 -3.17 -5.07 -29.95
C THR A 284 -1.67 -4.79 -29.86
N ALA A 285 -0.93 -5.07 -30.94
CA ALA A 285 0.52 -5.01 -31.00
C ALA A 285 1.10 -3.67 -30.49
N ALA A 286 0.47 -2.52 -30.86
CA ALA A 286 0.92 -1.19 -30.44
C ALA A 286 0.80 -0.99 -28.92
N ILE A 287 -0.31 -1.44 -28.31
CA ILE A 287 -0.54 -1.34 -26.87
C ILE A 287 0.45 -2.23 -26.13
N ALA A 288 0.51 -3.50 -26.50
CA ALA A 288 1.39 -4.50 -25.89
C ALA A 288 2.87 -4.09 -26.00
N LYS A 289 3.30 -3.56 -27.15
CA LYS A 289 4.66 -3.07 -27.38
C LYS A 289 4.97 -1.93 -26.41
N ARG A 290 4.16 -0.87 -26.38
CA ARG A 290 4.40 0.30 -25.52
C ARG A 290 4.51 -0.09 -24.04
N LEU A 291 3.59 -0.94 -23.55
CA LEU A 291 3.64 -1.44 -22.17
C LEU A 291 4.92 -2.26 -21.90
N ARG A 292 5.38 -3.07 -22.85
CA ARG A 292 6.56 -3.95 -22.68
C ARG A 292 7.89 -3.20 -22.79
N THR A 293 7.92 -2.08 -23.49
CA THR A 293 9.18 -1.31 -23.66
C THR A 293 9.37 -0.20 -22.64
N THR A 294 8.43 -0.04 -21.69
CA THR A 294 8.39 1.11 -20.79
C THR A 294 8.46 0.67 -19.32
N GLY A 295 9.17 1.46 -18.50
CA GLY A 295 9.13 1.38 -17.04
C GLY A 295 9.77 0.11 -16.47
N PHE A 296 10.92 -0.27 -16.94
CA PHE A 296 11.70 -1.39 -16.39
C PHE A 296 12.28 -1.06 -15.02
N ILE A 297 12.30 -2.06 -14.15
CA ILE A 297 13.08 -2.07 -12.92
C ILE A 297 14.02 -3.28 -13.02
N ASP A 298 15.29 -3.10 -12.67
CA ASP A 298 16.19 -4.26 -12.61
C ASP A 298 15.70 -5.27 -11.57
N SER A 299 15.92 -6.56 -11.85
CA SER A 299 15.35 -7.64 -11.04
C SER A 299 15.86 -7.63 -9.60
N GLU A 300 17.10 -7.23 -9.35
CA GLU A 300 17.68 -7.18 -8.00
C GLU A 300 16.99 -6.09 -7.17
N THR A 301 16.84 -4.91 -7.73
CA THR A 301 16.07 -3.80 -7.12
C THR A 301 14.61 -4.20 -6.88
N ALA A 302 13.96 -4.79 -7.87
CA ALA A 302 12.56 -5.18 -7.80
C ALA A 302 12.28 -6.26 -6.75
N MET A 303 13.24 -7.13 -6.45
CA MET A 303 13.13 -8.12 -5.37
C MET A 303 13.03 -7.48 -3.98
N THR A 304 13.49 -6.24 -3.81
CA THR A 304 13.40 -5.49 -2.56
C THR A 304 12.14 -4.62 -2.48
N ALA A 305 11.37 -4.53 -3.56
CA ALA A 305 10.09 -3.82 -3.62
C ALA A 305 8.99 -4.58 -2.84
N SER A 306 7.79 -4.03 -2.83
CA SER A 306 6.63 -4.59 -2.15
C SER A 306 5.47 -4.83 -3.12
N GLY A 307 4.55 -5.74 -2.73
CA GLY A 307 3.29 -5.98 -3.41
C GLY A 307 3.40 -6.28 -4.90
N ARG A 308 2.59 -5.59 -5.70
CA ARG A 308 2.53 -5.80 -7.17
C ARG A 308 3.85 -5.53 -7.87
N LEU A 309 4.62 -4.54 -7.40
CA LEU A 309 5.91 -4.20 -8.01
C LEU A 309 6.89 -5.38 -7.91
N ALA A 310 6.99 -6.00 -6.74
CA ALA A 310 7.80 -7.20 -6.52
C ALA A 310 7.28 -8.40 -7.34
N ARG A 311 5.96 -8.60 -7.39
CA ARG A 311 5.35 -9.68 -8.16
C ARG A 311 5.54 -9.54 -9.68
N ALA A 312 5.66 -8.31 -10.18
CA ALA A 312 5.98 -8.04 -11.57
C ALA A 312 7.40 -8.45 -11.96
N ALA A 313 8.28 -8.70 -10.99
CA ALA A 313 9.66 -9.15 -11.16
C ALA A 313 9.90 -10.60 -10.69
N GLY A 314 8.87 -11.40 -10.51
CA GLY A 314 8.97 -12.82 -10.16
C GLY A 314 8.95 -13.14 -8.67
N ASN A 315 8.88 -12.14 -7.78
CA ASN A 315 8.85 -12.37 -6.33
C ASN A 315 7.41 -12.66 -5.87
N ALA A 316 7.13 -13.90 -5.46
CA ALA A 316 5.79 -14.36 -5.07
C ALA A 316 5.39 -13.89 -3.64
N VAL A 317 5.27 -12.58 -3.45
CA VAL A 317 4.82 -11.98 -2.19
C VAL A 317 3.32 -11.72 -2.21
N ASP A 318 2.61 -12.16 -1.15
CA ASP A 318 1.20 -11.89 -0.96
C ASP A 318 0.89 -11.79 0.54
N SER A 319 0.32 -10.66 0.93
CA SER A 319 0.01 -10.36 2.33
C SER A 319 -1.20 -11.11 2.88
N ARG A 320 -2.04 -11.72 2.03
CA ARG A 320 -3.17 -12.57 2.46
C ARG A 320 -2.72 -13.72 3.38
N LYS A 321 -1.47 -14.19 3.22
CA LYS A 321 -0.88 -15.23 4.09
C LYS A 321 -0.73 -14.81 5.56
N TYR A 322 -0.72 -13.51 5.85
CA TYR A 322 -0.59 -12.98 7.21
C TYR A 322 -1.94 -12.62 7.83
N SER A 323 -2.99 -12.54 7.01
CA SER A 323 -4.33 -12.18 7.46
C SER A 323 -4.97 -13.33 8.26
N LYS A 324 -5.74 -12.96 9.29
CA LYS A 324 -6.59 -13.90 10.07
C LYS A 324 -7.94 -14.18 9.40
N LEU A 325 -8.17 -13.63 8.22
CA LEU A 325 -9.34 -13.87 7.40
C LEU A 325 -9.26 -15.24 6.71
N PRO A 326 -10.39 -15.83 6.26
CA PRO A 326 -10.45 -17.22 5.77
C PRO A 326 -9.86 -17.41 4.36
N TYR A 327 -8.76 -16.74 4.03
CA TYR A 327 -8.07 -16.91 2.75
C TYR A 327 -7.49 -18.32 2.59
N THR A 328 -7.04 -18.93 3.68
CA THR A 328 -6.52 -20.32 3.68
C THR A 328 -7.59 -21.36 3.41
N ASP A 329 -8.86 -21.04 3.70
CA ASP A 329 -10.00 -21.91 3.45
C ASP A 329 -10.41 -21.88 1.97
N LEU A 330 -9.97 -20.86 1.25
CA LEU A 330 -10.18 -20.68 -0.18
C LEU A 330 -8.85 -20.83 -0.93
N SER A 331 -8.83 -21.69 -1.93
CA SER A 331 -7.63 -21.81 -2.78
C SER A 331 -7.44 -20.53 -3.58
N TYR A 332 -6.34 -19.84 -3.35
CA TYR A 332 -5.89 -18.73 -4.19
C TYR A 332 -4.43 -18.96 -4.64
N THR A 333 -4.04 -18.34 -5.72
CA THR A 333 -2.69 -18.46 -6.29
C THR A 333 -2.07 -17.09 -6.38
N VAL A 334 -0.86 -16.94 -5.84
CA VAL A 334 -0.09 -15.70 -6.00
C VAL A 334 0.31 -15.57 -7.47
N GLN A 335 -0.23 -14.55 -8.13
CA GLN A 335 0.09 -14.27 -9.52
C GLN A 335 1.41 -13.50 -9.59
N VAL A 336 2.35 -13.98 -10.39
CA VAL A 336 3.66 -13.38 -10.63
C VAL A 336 3.94 -13.26 -12.12
N ARG A 337 4.81 -12.33 -12.47
CA ARG A 337 5.37 -12.12 -13.81
C ARG A 337 6.85 -11.84 -13.67
N GLU A 338 7.60 -11.94 -14.75
CA GLU A 338 9.08 -11.80 -14.72
C GLU A 338 9.58 -10.61 -15.54
N GLU A 339 8.68 -9.96 -16.29
CA GLU A 339 9.07 -8.91 -17.24
C GLU A 339 9.48 -7.60 -16.58
N SER A 340 9.12 -7.36 -15.33
CA SER A 340 9.51 -6.21 -14.49
C SER A 340 9.27 -4.83 -15.14
N ASN A 341 8.22 -4.69 -15.96
CA ASN A 341 7.87 -3.51 -16.75
C ASN A 341 6.40 -3.11 -16.59
N CYS A 342 5.96 -2.07 -17.30
CA CYS A 342 4.56 -1.62 -17.26
C CYS A 342 3.58 -2.70 -17.72
N TYR A 343 3.96 -3.59 -18.65
CA TYR A 343 3.10 -4.69 -19.08
C TYR A 343 2.83 -5.67 -17.95
N ALA A 344 3.89 -6.12 -17.26
CA ALA A 344 3.77 -7.03 -16.13
C ALA A 344 2.86 -6.44 -15.04
N ARG A 345 3.08 -5.18 -14.65
CA ARG A 345 2.25 -4.51 -13.65
C ARG A 345 0.79 -4.34 -14.08
N THR A 346 0.55 -4.01 -15.35
CA THR A 346 -0.81 -3.87 -15.89
C THR A 346 -1.55 -5.21 -15.95
N MET A 347 -0.88 -6.26 -16.40
CA MET A 347 -1.50 -7.59 -16.48
C MET A 347 -1.77 -8.16 -15.08
N LEU A 348 -0.92 -7.88 -14.10
CA LEU A 348 -1.19 -8.26 -12.72
C LEU A 348 -2.43 -7.58 -12.14
N LYS A 349 -2.77 -6.35 -12.55
CA LYS A 349 -4.05 -5.72 -12.15
C LYS A 349 -5.26 -6.54 -12.62
N PHE A 350 -5.23 -7.03 -13.86
CA PHE A 350 -6.29 -7.92 -14.36
C PHE A 350 -6.30 -9.27 -13.64
N ASP A 351 -5.13 -9.83 -13.35
CA ASP A 351 -5.00 -11.09 -12.63
C ASP A 351 -5.52 -10.94 -11.17
N ASP A 352 -5.19 -9.84 -10.50
CA ASP A 352 -5.67 -9.50 -9.14
C ASP A 352 -7.19 -9.32 -9.11
N LEU A 353 -7.77 -8.61 -10.09
CA LEU A 353 -9.22 -8.45 -10.25
C LEU A 353 -9.92 -9.80 -10.41
N SER A 354 -9.44 -10.65 -11.33
CA SER A 354 -10.02 -11.98 -11.54
C SER A 354 -9.90 -12.84 -10.28
N GLN A 355 -8.84 -12.67 -9.48
CA GLN A 355 -8.71 -13.39 -8.22
C GLN A 355 -9.66 -12.85 -7.16
N SER A 356 -9.80 -11.53 -7.03
CA SER A 356 -10.74 -10.92 -6.09
C SER A 356 -12.18 -11.32 -6.39
N PHE A 357 -12.61 -11.32 -7.65
CA PHE A 357 -13.96 -11.80 -8.04
C PHE A 357 -14.17 -13.24 -7.61
N ARG A 358 -13.21 -14.14 -7.87
CA ARG A 358 -13.31 -15.56 -7.43
C ARG A 358 -13.35 -15.71 -5.91
N LEU A 359 -12.58 -14.91 -5.17
CA LEU A 359 -12.58 -14.96 -3.71
C LEU A 359 -13.89 -14.43 -3.13
N ILE A 360 -14.47 -13.39 -3.72
CA ILE A 360 -15.78 -12.85 -3.34
C ILE A 360 -16.87 -13.89 -3.60
N ASP A 361 -16.93 -14.45 -4.80
CA ASP A 361 -17.93 -15.46 -5.19
C ASP A 361 -17.90 -16.67 -4.25
N ARG A 362 -16.73 -17.30 -4.09
CA ARG A 362 -16.55 -18.42 -3.17
C ARG A 362 -16.80 -18.04 -1.71
N GLY A 363 -16.43 -16.81 -1.33
CA GLY A 363 -16.68 -16.30 0.01
C GLY A 363 -18.16 -16.20 0.33
N ILE A 364 -18.98 -15.76 -0.62
CA ILE A 364 -20.44 -15.70 -0.49
C ILE A 364 -21.04 -17.11 -0.36
N GLU A 365 -20.56 -18.07 -1.16
CA GLU A 365 -21.02 -19.45 -1.13
C GLU A 365 -20.66 -20.17 0.18
N SER A 366 -19.41 -19.99 0.65
CA SER A 366 -18.83 -20.71 1.79
C SER A 366 -19.16 -20.04 3.13
N MET A 367 -19.72 -18.85 3.14
CA MET A 367 -20.00 -18.06 4.35
C MET A 367 -20.95 -18.82 5.31
N PRO A 368 -20.54 -19.10 6.56
CA PRO A 368 -21.35 -19.81 7.52
C PRO A 368 -22.52 -18.93 8.02
N LYS A 369 -23.54 -19.57 8.56
CA LYS A 369 -24.58 -18.88 9.34
C LYS A 369 -24.03 -18.56 10.73
N GLY A 370 -24.53 -17.51 11.35
CA GLY A 370 -24.15 -17.14 12.73
C GLY A 370 -24.20 -15.64 12.97
N GLU A 371 -23.71 -15.27 14.12
CA GLU A 371 -23.58 -13.88 14.53
C GLU A 371 -22.49 -13.18 13.70
N VAL A 372 -22.60 -11.88 13.59
CA VAL A 372 -21.67 -11.02 12.85
C VAL A 372 -20.86 -10.10 13.76
N LYS A 373 -21.22 -10.08 15.05
CA LYS A 373 -20.56 -9.26 16.07
C LYS A 373 -20.67 -9.94 17.42
N GLN A 374 -19.62 -9.79 18.22
CA GLN A 374 -19.67 -10.09 19.64
C GLN A 374 -19.37 -8.84 20.48
N GLU A 375 -19.81 -8.82 21.72
CA GLU A 375 -19.46 -7.75 22.66
C GLU A 375 -17.96 -7.71 22.89
N ALA A 376 -17.29 -6.68 22.36
CA ALA A 376 -15.85 -6.52 22.50
C ALA A 376 -15.54 -5.75 23.79
N LYS A 377 -14.80 -6.41 24.72
CA LYS A 377 -14.32 -5.79 25.97
C LYS A 377 -12.86 -5.40 25.85
N VAL A 378 -12.60 -4.16 25.43
CA VAL A 378 -11.25 -3.61 25.30
C VAL A 378 -10.81 -3.04 26.64
N LYS A 379 -9.97 -3.77 27.37
CA LYS A 379 -9.49 -3.40 28.72
C LYS A 379 -8.00 -3.59 28.93
N LYS A 380 -7.33 -4.35 28.04
CA LYS A 380 -5.91 -4.63 28.16
C LYS A 380 -5.10 -3.49 27.57
N SER A 381 -3.96 -3.20 28.19
CA SER A 381 -2.89 -2.41 27.60
C SER A 381 -1.91 -3.36 26.93
N GLY A 382 -1.35 -2.95 25.80
CA GLY A 382 -0.40 -3.78 25.05
C GLY A 382 -0.14 -3.22 23.68
N GLU A 383 0.62 -3.94 22.90
CA GLU A 383 0.99 -3.59 21.55
C GLU A 383 0.75 -4.78 20.62
N ALA A 384 0.31 -4.51 19.40
CA ALA A 384 0.20 -5.51 18.34
C ALA A 384 0.50 -4.91 16.99
N ILE A 385 0.91 -5.79 16.07
CA ILE A 385 1.16 -5.49 14.66
C ILE A 385 0.22 -6.38 13.84
N ALA A 386 -0.62 -5.76 13.03
CA ALA A 386 -1.45 -6.50 12.09
C ALA A 386 -1.07 -6.17 10.65
N ARG A 387 -1.19 -7.16 9.80
CA ARG A 387 -0.88 -7.10 8.36
C ARG A 387 -2.11 -7.58 7.61
N GLU A 388 -2.57 -6.77 6.68
CA GLU A 388 -3.71 -7.12 5.82
C GLU A 388 -3.37 -6.91 4.35
N HIS A 389 -4.16 -7.53 3.49
CA HIS A 389 -4.04 -7.34 2.06
C HIS A 389 -4.68 -6.03 1.65
N GLY A 390 -3.90 -5.17 1.02
CA GLY A 390 -4.35 -3.94 0.38
C GLY A 390 -4.39 -4.06 -1.15
N ALA A 391 -4.81 -3.01 -1.80
CA ALA A 391 -5.02 -2.95 -3.25
C ALA A 391 -3.77 -3.29 -4.08
N ASP A 392 -2.59 -2.86 -3.62
CA ASP A 392 -1.32 -3.04 -4.32
C ASP A 392 -0.47 -4.14 -3.69
N GLY A 393 -0.81 -4.54 -2.47
CA GLY A 393 -0.09 -5.56 -1.72
C GLY A 393 -0.37 -5.47 -0.22
N GLU A 394 0.53 -4.89 0.57
CA GLU A 394 0.49 -4.98 2.02
C GLU A 394 0.14 -3.66 2.70
N VAL A 395 -0.75 -3.77 3.68
CA VAL A 395 -1.01 -2.72 4.67
C VAL A 395 -0.58 -3.23 6.04
N ILE A 396 0.16 -2.41 6.77
CA ILE A 396 0.63 -2.72 8.13
C ILE A 396 0.12 -1.66 9.08
N VAL A 397 -0.38 -2.12 10.23
CA VAL A 397 -0.75 -1.27 11.37
C VAL A 397 -0.05 -1.79 12.61
N ARG A 398 0.67 -0.91 13.29
CA ARG A 398 1.19 -1.13 14.65
C ARG A 398 0.45 -0.22 15.61
N VAL A 399 -0.18 -0.77 16.62
CA VAL A 399 -0.93 0.00 17.62
C VAL A 399 -0.47 -0.35 19.02
N ARG A 400 -0.30 0.67 19.84
CA ARG A 400 -0.12 0.54 21.28
C ARG A 400 -1.34 1.11 21.98
N LEU A 401 -1.87 0.32 22.92
CA LEU A 401 -3.06 0.68 23.67
C LEU A 401 -2.75 0.87 25.16
N LYS A 402 -3.37 1.89 25.71
CA LYS A 402 -3.53 2.05 27.16
C LYS A 402 -5.02 1.84 27.51
N ARG A 403 -5.38 0.59 27.83
CA ARG A 403 -6.76 0.13 27.95
C ARG A 403 -7.52 0.35 26.62
N ASP A 404 -8.62 1.10 26.65
CA ASP A 404 -9.48 1.40 25.50
C ASP A 404 -9.05 2.66 24.72
N THR A 405 -7.86 3.18 24.99
CA THR A 405 -7.34 4.40 24.39
C THR A 405 -6.07 4.09 23.60
N VAL A 406 -5.97 4.64 22.39
CA VAL A 406 -4.78 4.53 21.55
C VAL A 406 -3.68 5.40 22.13
N GLU A 407 -2.56 4.80 22.54
CA GLU A 407 -1.37 5.53 22.98
C GLU A 407 -0.54 5.98 21.79
N SER A 408 -0.31 5.09 20.84
CA SER A 408 0.31 5.40 19.55
C SER A 408 -0.24 4.49 18.45
N LEU A 409 -0.26 5.01 17.24
CA LEU A 409 -0.65 4.32 16.02
C LEU A 409 0.37 4.65 14.95
N PHE A 410 0.86 3.62 14.25
CA PHE A 410 1.69 3.75 13.06
C PHE A 410 1.15 2.82 11.98
N PHE A 411 1.14 3.31 10.75
CA PHE A 411 0.73 2.48 9.63
C PHE A 411 1.55 2.78 8.37
N ARG A 412 1.60 1.85 7.45
CA ARG A 412 2.14 2.03 6.12
C ARG A 412 1.40 1.18 5.09
N ASN A 413 1.45 1.63 3.85
CA ASN A 413 1.09 0.89 2.65
C ASN A 413 2.33 0.60 1.79
N ASP A 414 2.16 -0.08 0.67
CA ASP A 414 3.26 -0.41 -0.24
C ASP A 414 3.83 0.82 -0.96
N THR A 415 3.07 1.89 -1.15
CA THR A 415 3.57 3.15 -1.73
C THR A 415 4.73 3.71 -0.92
N SER A 416 4.70 3.57 0.42
CA SER A 416 5.81 4.01 1.29
C SER A 416 7.15 3.28 1.01
N VAL A 417 7.09 2.11 0.40
CA VAL A 417 8.26 1.36 -0.06
C VAL A 417 8.55 1.65 -1.52
N ASN A 418 7.53 1.55 -2.37
CA ASN A 418 7.69 1.49 -3.81
C ASN A 418 8.04 2.83 -4.46
N ILE A 419 7.67 3.96 -3.84
CA ILE A 419 7.94 5.28 -4.40
C ILE A 419 9.45 5.56 -4.57
N SER A 420 10.30 4.97 -3.74
CA SER A 420 11.76 5.11 -3.83
C SER A 420 12.35 4.48 -5.08
N PHE A 421 11.65 3.55 -5.73
CA PHE A 421 12.09 2.89 -6.96
C PHE A 421 11.65 3.64 -8.23
N LEU A 422 10.69 4.57 -8.12
CA LEU A 422 10.15 5.29 -9.25
C LEU A 422 11.19 6.11 -10.02
N PRO A 423 12.13 6.85 -9.39
CA PRO A 423 13.18 7.57 -10.11
C PRO A 423 13.99 6.66 -11.03
N GLY A 424 14.42 5.50 -10.56
CA GLY A 424 15.19 4.54 -11.37
C GLY A 424 14.40 3.99 -12.56
N CYS A 425 13.07 3.89 -12.48
CA CYS A 425 12.21 3.49 -13.60
C CYS A 425 12.05 4.58 -14.66
N LEU A 426 12.25 5.85 -14.29
CA LEU A 426 12.15 6.99 -15.19
C LEU A 426 13.45 7.22 -15.97
N GLU A 427 14.60 6.91 -15.38
CA GLU A 427 15.90 7.14 -15.99
C GLU A 427 16.07 6.32 -17.28
N GLY A 428 16.54 6.97 -18.33
CA GLY A 428 16.74 6.37 -19.67
C GLY A 428 15.46 6.32 -20.53
N THR A 429 14.30 6.77 -20.01
CA THR A 429 13.04 6.78 -20.76
C THR A 429 12.76 8.15 -21.38
N GLU A 430 11.86 8.19 -22.37
CA GLU A 430 11.37 9.44 -22.93
C GLU A 430 10.35 10.10 -22.00
N LEU A 431 10.30 11.43 -21.98
CA LEU A 431 9.33 12.18 -21.16
C LEU A 431 7.87 11.80 -21.48
N THR A 432 7.60 11.43 -22.73
CA THR A 432 6.26 10.97 -23.17
C THR A 432 5.77 9.70 -22.48
N ASP A 433 6.67 8.89 -21.95
CA ASP A 433 6.35 7.67 -21.21
C ASP A 433 6.22 7.88 -19.68
N PHE A 434 6.63 9.05 -19.19
CA PHE A 434 6.55 9.41 -17.77
C PHE A 434 5.17 9.15 -17.15
N PRO A 435 4.03 9.60 -17.75
CA PRO A 435 2.71 9.36 -17.17
C PRO A 435 2.37 7.86 -17.05
N LEU A 436 2.76 7.06 -18.04
CA LEU A 436 2.51 5.61 -18.05
C LEU A 436 3.32 4.90 -16.97
N ILE A 437 4.58 5.29 -16.78
CA ILE A 437 5.45 4.73 -15.74
C ILE A 437 4.86 5.02 -14.36
N VAL A 438 4.53 6.29 -14.07
CA VAL A 438 3.95 6.71 -12.79
C VAL A 438 2.63 6.01 -12.52
N SER A 439 1.73 5.94 -13.51
CA SER A 439 0.47 5.20 -13.42
C SER A 439 0.67 3.70 -13.12
N GLY A 440 1.79 3.12 -13.59
CA GLY A 440 2.09 1.71 -13.33
C GLY A 440 2.47 1.39 -11.88
N PHE A 441 2.77 2.40 -11.07
CA PHE A 441 3.08 2.24 -9.64
C PHE A 441 1.84 2.26 -8.73
N ASP A 442 0.68 2.71 -9.24
CA ASP A 442 -0.57 2.82 -8.46
C ASP A 442 -0.37 3.50 -7.09
N LEU A 443 0.30 4.66 -7.11
CA LEU A 443 0.69 5.35 -5.89
C LEU A 443 -0.52 5.78 -5.04
N ASP A 444 -0.64 5.20 -3.87
CA ASP A 444 -1.57 5.63 -2.82
C ASP A 444 -0.87 6.61 -1.86
N LEU A 445 -0.73 7.83 -2.32
CA LEU A 445 -0.06 8.89 -1.57
C LEU A 445 -0.84 9.29 -0.32
N SER A 446 -2.17 9.28 -0.38
CA SER A 446 -3.04 9.58 0.76
C SER A 446 -2.80 8.64 1.93
N GLY A 447 -2.54 7.36 1.66
CA GLY A 447 -2.19 6.36 2.67
C GLY A 447 -0.72 6.39 3.08
N MET A 448 0.13 7.11 2.34
CA MET A 448 1.54 7.29 2.66
C MET A 448 1.80 8.58 3.45
N GLU A 449 1.17 9.70 3.05
CA GLU A 449 1.31 11.02 3.68
C GLU A 449 0.34 11.14 4.87
N LYS A 450 0.70 10.54 5.97
CA LYS A 450 -0.14 10.31 7.15
C LYS A 450 0.03 11.36 8.25
#